data_22b4913d632c4129072ca10ffdcef477
#
_entry.id   22b4913d632c4129072ca10ffdcef477
#
_cell.length_a   1.000
_cell.length_b   1.000
_cell.length_c   1.000
_cell.angle_alpha   90.00
_cell.angle_beta   90.00
_cell.angle_gamma   90.00
#
_symmetry.space_group_name_H-M   'P 1'
#
loop_
_entity.id
_entity.type
_entity.pdbx_description
1 polymer ?
#
loop_
_entity_poly.entity_id
_entity_poly.type
_entity_poly.pdbx_seq_one_letter_code
_entity_poly.pdbx_strand_id
1 'polypeptide(L)'
;ALADRIVDSSCTVLITTDGGYRGAKPIPIKANADEAITLAEKQGTLVKTCVVVNRVGDKIPVTMKEGRDFWWHDEMSKADPVCEPEAMESEDPLFILYTSGSTGKPKGVQHSTAGYMVFTALTHRYVFDYHNGDVWWCTADIGWVTGHSYIVYGPLANGATTVMFEGVPTYPDAGRFWDVVDRLKVTQFYTAPTA
;
A
#
# COMPACT_ATOMS: atom_id res chain seq x y z
N ALA A 1 13.70 -10.58 -3.99
CA ALA A 1 12.39 -10.48 -3.29
C ALA A 1 11.31 -9.82 -4.14
N LEU A 2 11.48 -8.56 -4.63
CA LEU A 2 10.46 -7.92 -5.49
C LEU A 2 10.35 -8.63 -6.84
N ALA A 3 11.46 -8.97 -7.48
CA ALA A 3 11.47 -9.72 -8.74
C ALA A 3 10.72 -11.05 -8.63
N ASP A 4 10.91 -11.79 -7.54
CA ASP A 4 10.23 -13.08 -7.33
C ASP A 4 8.71 -12.92 -7.25
N ARG A 5 8.24 -11.82 -6.64
CA ARG A 5 6.80 -11.49 -6.58
C ARG A 5 6.25 -11.12 -7.96
N ILE A 6 6.99 -10.35 -8.75
CA ILE A 6 6.63 -9.99 -10.12
C ILE A 6 6.50 -11.26 -10.97
N VAL A 7 7.44 -12.19 -10.84
CA VAL A 7 7.43 -13.46 -11.59
C VAL A 7 6.27 -14.35 -11.14
N ASP A 8 6.11 -14.55 -9.85
CA ASP A 8 5.08 -15.45 -9.27
C ASP A 8 3.66 -14.97 -9.58
N SER A 9 3.42 -13.65 -9.53
CA SER A 9 2.12 -13.06 -9.87
C SER A 9 1.90 -12.81 -11.37
N SER A 10 2.89 -13.09 -12.20
CA SER A 10 2.86 -12.74 -13.64
C SER A 10 2.52 -11.26 -13.87
N CYS A 11 3.07 -10.38 -13.07
CA CYS A 11 2.77 -8.96 -13.02
C CYS A 11 3.08 -8.28 -14.35
N THR A 12 2.11 -7.61 -14.95
CA THR A 12 2.27 -6.85 -16.21
C THR A 12 2.31 -5.35 -16.01
N VAL A 13 1.77 -4.86 -14.88
CA VAL A 13 1.76 -3.44 -14.50
C VAL A 13 2.36 -3.30 -13.10
N LEU A 14 3.33 -2.43 -12.94
CA LEU A 14 3.90 -2.08 -11.65
C LEU A 14 3.60 -0.63 -11.31
N ILE A 15 3.05 -0.38 -10.11
CA ILE A 15 2.91 0.98 -9.58
C ILE A 15 3.96 1.15 -8.49
N THR A 16 4.75 2.21 -8.59
CA THR A 16 5.83 2.52 -7.66
C THR A 16 5.93 4.03 -7.41
N THR A 17 6.93 4.46 -6.69
CA THR A 17 7.24 5.87 -6.46
C THR A 17 8.70 6.15 -6.84
N ASP A 18 9.01 7.39 -7.18
CA ASP A 18 10.38 7.85 -7.40
C ASP A 18 11.28 7.56 -6.20
N GLY A 19 10.77 7.85 -5.02
CA GLY A 19 11.40 7.61 -3.73
C GLY A 19 10.42 7.75 -2.58
N GLY A 20 10.92 7.56 -1.38
CA GLY A 20 10.18 7.75 -0.14
C GLY A 20 11.04 8.40 0.93
N TYR A 21 10.45 8.68 2.07
CA TYR A 21 11.17 9.22 3.22
C TYR A 21 11.22 8.22 4.37
N ARG A 22 12.37 8.15 5.04
CA ARG A 22 12.48 7.54 6.36
C ARG A 22 13.07 8.58 7.32
N GLY A 23 12.19 9.17 8.13
CA GLY A 23 12.51 10.40 8.82
C GLY A 23 12.80 11.52 7.80
N ALA A 24 13.95 12.18 7.92
CA ALA A 24 14.40 13.21 6.97
C ALA A 24 15.12 12.65 5.73
N LYS A 25 15.46 11.35 5.72
CA LYS A 25 16.30 10.75 4.66
C LYS A 25 15.44 10.30 3.49
N PRO A 26 15.68 10.81 2.25
CA PRO A 26 15.08 10.28 1.05
C PRO A 26 15.70 8.93 0.67
N ILE A 27 14.87 8.01 0.17
CA ILE A 27 15.25 6.64 -0.19
C ILE A 27 14.86 6.41 -1.66
N PRO A 28 15.77 5.92 -2.54
CA PRO A 28 15.47 5.65 -3.93
C PRO A 28 14.64 4.35 -4.06
N ILE A 29 13.37 4.46 -4.42
CA ILE A 29 12.48 3.30 -4.58
C ILE A 29 12.42 2.86 -6.04
N LYS A 30 12.38 3.82 -6.98
CA LYS A 30 12.32 3.52 -8.42
C LYS A 30 13.51 2.68 -8.90
N ALA A 31 14.72 2.97 -8.41
CA ALA A 31 15.90 2.21 -8.76
C ALA A 31 15.78 0.71 -8.38
N ASN A 32 15.23 0.43 -7.20
CA ASN A 32 14.98 -0.94 -6.76
C ASN A 32 13.89 -1.62 -7.61
N ALA A 33 12.87 -0.85 -8.04
CA ALA A 33 11.85 -1.36 -8.95
C ALA A 33 12.42 -1.72 -10.32
N ASP A 34 13.30 -0.88 -10.88
CA ASP A 34 13.96 -1.14 -12.17
C ASP A 34 14.86 -2.37 -12.15
N GLU A 35 15.61 -2.55 -11.06
CA GLU A 35 16.42 -3.75 -10.88
C GLU A 35 15.52 -5.01 -10.82
N ALA A 36 14.43 -4.94 -10.08
CA ALA A 36 13.48 -6.05 -9.95
C ALA A 36 12.79 -6.38 -11.28
N ILE A 37 12.38 -5.39 -12.06
CA ILE A 37 11.82 -5.58 -13.40
C ILE A 37 12.85 -6.28 -14.31
N THR A 38 14.09 -5.80 -14.30
CA THR A 38 15.17 -6.40 -15.13
C THR A 38 15.44 -7.86 -14.75
N LEU A 39 15.38 -8.19 -13.46
CA LEU A 39 15.53 -9.57 -12.98
C LEU A 39 14.34 -10.45 -13.35
N ALA A 40 13.13 -9.91 -13.34
CA ALA A 40 11.91 -10.62 -13.74
C ALA A 40 11.88 -10.88 -15.25
N GLU A 41 12.30 -9.91 -16.06
CA GLU A 41 12.45 -10.07 -17.53
C GLU A 41 13.39 -11.23 -17.88
N LYS A 42 14.50 -11.37 -17.17
CA LYS A 42 15.44 -12.50 -17.35
C LYS A 42 14.81 -13.87 -17.01
N GLN A 43 13.74 -13.88 -16.23
CA GLN A 43 12.97 -15.06 -15.85
C GLN A 43 11.71 -15.25 -16.72
N GLY A 44 11.56 -14.47 -17.79
CA GLY A 44 10.47 -14.57 -18.75
C GLY A 44 9.20 -13.80 -18.41
N THR A 45 9.21 -12.96 -17.34
CA THR A 45 8.05 -12.13 -16.98
C THR A 45 8.28 -10.69 -17.41
N LEU A 46 7.44 -10.19 -18.31
CA LEU A 46 7.54 -8.83 -18.85
C LEU A 46 6.58 -7.87 -18.14
N VAL A 47 7.12 -6.91 -17.41
CA VAL A 47 6.37 -5.75 -16.93
C VAL A 47 6.23 -4.75 -18.08
N LYS A 48 5.02 -4.63 -18.61
CA LYS A 48 4.72 -3.78 -19.78
C LYS A 48 4.64 -2.30 -19.41
N THR A 49 4.14 -1.99 -18.21
CA THR A 49 3.90 -0.63 -17.75
C THR A 49 4.38 -0.44 -16.33
N CYS A 50 5.11 0.63 -16.09
CA CYS A 50 5.49 1.06 -14.74
C CYS A 50 4.99 2.48 -14.49
N VAL A 51 4.06 2.64 -13.56
CA VAL A 51 3.51 3.95 -13.19
C VAL A 51 4.23 4.45 -11.96
N VAL A 52 4.77 5.68 -12.03
CA VAL A 52 5.67 6.24 -11.02
C VAL A 52 5.04 7.46 -10.37
N VAL A 53 4.82 7.41 -9.07
CA VAL A 53 4.34 8.55 -8.27
C VAL A 53 5.53 9.45 -7.96
N ASN A 54 5.43 10.74 -8.27
CA ASN A 54 6.41 11.75 -7.90
C ASN A 54 6.21 12.15 -6.43
N ARG A 55 7.03 11.62 -5.53
CA ARG A 55 6.94 11.86 -4.08
C ARG A 55 8.10 12.69 -3.53
N VAL A 56 9.30 12.44 -4.00
CA VAL A 56 10.52 13.10 -3.48
C VAL A 56 11.06 14.16 -4.44
N GLY A 57 10.64 14.12 -5.71
CA GLY A 57 11.04 15.08 -6.73
C GLY A 57 12.55 15.08 -6.99
N ASP A 58 13.11 16.25 -7.14
CA ASP A 58 14.53 16.44 -7.53
C ASP A 58 15.55 15.99 -6.46
N LYS A 59 15.10 15.50 -5.31
CA LYS A 59 15.99 15.04 -4.23
C LYS A 59 16.70 13.72 -4.52
N ILE A 60 16.16 12.95 -5.47
CA ILE A 60 16.76 11.70 -5.93
C ILE A 60 16.68 11.66 -7.45
N PRO A 61 17.78 11.35 -8.15
CA PRO A 61 17.73 11.16 -9.59
C PRO A 61 16.88 9.94 -9.95
N VAL A 62 15.97 10.12 -10.90
CA VAL A 62 15.06 9.08 -11.39
C VAL A 62 15.27 8.88 -12.88
N THR A 63 15.47 7.64 -13.29
CA THR A 63 15.50 7.27 -14.71
C THR A 63 14.12 6.75 -15.11
N MET A 64 13.55 7.35 -16.16
CA MET A 64 12.29 6.89 -16.77
C MET A 64 12.62 6.20 -18.10
N LYS A 65 12.22 4.92 -18.24
CA LYS A 65 12.40 4.15 -19.48
C LYS A 65 11.26 4.49 -20.43
N GLU A 66 11.57 5.08 -21.56
CA GLU A 66 10.60 5.41 -22.61
C GLU A 66 9.78 4.19 -23.05
N GLY A 67 8.46 4.37 -23.25
CA GLY A 67 7.53 3.32 -23.66
C GLY A 67 7.13 2.33 -22.56
N ARG A 68 7.74 2.41 -21.36
CA ARG A 68 7.39 1.57 -20.21
C ARG A 68 6.95 2.39 -19.00
N ASP A 69 7.70 3.48 -18.70
CA ASP A 69 7.53 4.24 -17.46
C ASP A 69 6.71 5.51 -17.70
N PHE A 70 5.72 5.74 -16.88
CA PHE A 70 4.80 6.87 -16.97
C PHE A 70 4.66 7.53 -15.60
N TRP A 71 4.58 8.86 -15.59
CA TRP A 71 4.29 9.58 -14.38
C TRP A 71 2.81 9.46 -13.99
N TRP A 72 2.54 9.12 -12.75
CA TRP A 72 1.18 8.98 -12.21
C TRP A 72 0.31 10.20 -12.49
N HIS A 73 0.82 11.40 -12.23
CA HIS A 73 0.05 12.64 -12.41
C HIS A 73 -0.29 12.92 -13.86
N ASP A 74 0.59 12.56 -14.80
CA ASP A 74 0.32 12.72 -16.23
C ASP A 74 -0.78 11.77 -16.71
N GLU A 75 -0.76 10.52 -16.25
CA GLU A 75 -1.78 9.54 -16.59
C GLU A 75 -3.12 9.87 -15.93
N MET A 76 -3.11 10.31 -14.67
CA MET A 76 -4.33 10.73 -13.98
C MET A 76 -4.97 11.96 -14.62
N SER A 77 -4.18 12.88 -15.18
CA SER A 77 -4.72 14.05 -15.87
C SER A 77 -5.47 13.72 -17.17
N LYS A 78 -5.20 12.56 -17.76
CA LYS A 78 -5.82 12.04 -18.98
C LYS A 78 -6.95 11.05 -18.71
N ALA A 79 -7.02 10.51 -17.49
CA ALA A 79 -8.00 9.49 -17.14
C ALA A 79 -9.41 10.09 -17.06
N ASP A 80 -10.41 9.29 -17.46
CA ASP A 80 -11.81 9.63 -17.22
C ASP A 80 -12.08 9.63 -15.70
N PRO A 81 -12.72 10.67 -15.16
CA PRO A 81 -13.09 10.71 -13.74
C PRO A 81 -14.16 9.67 -13.36
N VAL A 82 -14.85 9.10 -14.35
CA VAL A 82 -15.84 8.05 -14.15
C VAL A 82 -15.22 6.70 -14.51
N CYS A 83 -15.18 5.81 -13.54
CA CYS A 83 -14.78 4.42 -13.71
C CYS A 83 -15.79 3.54 -12.99
N GLU A 84 -16.64 2.88 -13.75
CA GLU A 84 -17.63 1.96 -13.18
C GLU A 84 -16.90 0.77 -12.53
N PRO A 85 -17.35 0.34 -11.33
CA PRO A 85 -16.76 -0.82 -10.67
C PRO A 85 -17.03 -2.10 -11.45
N GLU A 86 -16.02 -2.96 -11.58
CA GLU A 86 -16.19 -4.29 -12.15
C GLU A 86 -17.05 -5.17 -11.23
N ALA A 87 -18.00 -5.89 -11.80
CA ALA A 87 -18.81 -6.85 -11.07
C ALA A 87 -17.97 -8.10 -10.74
N MET A 88 -17.80 -8.40 -9.47
CA MET A 88 -16.97 -9.51 -8.99
C MET A 88 -17.82 -10.55 -8.27
N GLU A 89 -17.51 -11.82 -8.51
CA GLU A 89 -18.06 -12.91 -7.71
C GLU A 89 -17.39 -12.98 -6.34
N SER A 90 -18.09 -13.57 -5.36
CA SER A 90 -17.63 -13.65 -3.97
C SER A 90 -16.25 -14.31 -3.82
N GLU A 91 -15.97 -15.31 -4.64
CA GLU A 91 -14.73 -16.08 -4.59
C GLU A 91 -13.65 -15.55 -5.53
N ASP A 92 -13.93 -14.52 -6.33
CA ASP A 92 -12.92 -13.90 -7.17
C ASP A 92 -11.77 -13.34 -6.34
N PRO A 93 -10.53 -13.43 -6.84
CA PRO A 93 -9.37 -12.88 -6.14
C PRO A 93 -9.49 -11.37 -5.93
N LEU A 94 -9.30 -10.93 -4.69
CA LEU A 94 -9.21 -9.49 -4.39
C LEU A 94 -7.76 -9.00 -4.51
N PHE A 95 -6.84 -9.71 -3.87
CA PHE A 95 -5.41 -9.43 -3.96
C PHE A 95 -4.57 -10.64 -3.49
N ILE A 96 -3.29 -10.60 -3.82
CA ILE A 96 -2.28 -11.53 -3.32
C ILE A 96 -1.31 -10.76 -2.43
N LEU A 97 -1.17 -11.18 -1.19
CA LEU A 97 -0.21 -10.60 -0.25
C LEU A 97 0.88 -11.61 0.11
N TYR A 98 2.13 -11.18 -0.02
CA TYR A 98 3.28 -12.04 0.21
C TYR A 98 3.75 -12.00 1.66
N THR A 99 3.91 -13.17 2.25
CA THR A 99 4.55 -13.37 3.57
C THR A 99 6.02 -13.77 3.39
N SER A 100 6.84 -13.56 4.43
CA SER A 100 8.26 -13.94 4.42
C SER A 100 8.49 -15.46 4.28
N GLY A 101 7.48 -16.27 4.56
CA GLY A 101 7.56 -17.74 4.49
C GLY A 101 8.63 -18.35 5.41
N SER A 102 8.35 -19.51 5.99
CA SER A 102 9.30 -20.25 6.83
C SER A 102 10.51 -20.82 6.05
N THR A 103 10.40 -20.91 4.72
CA THR A 103 11.43 -21.50 3.83
C THR A 103 12.31 -20.44 3.15
N GLY A 104 12.20 -19.17 3.52
CA GLY A 104 12.95 -18.05 2.93
C GLY A 104 12.44 -17.56 1.58
N LYS A 105 11.56 -18.30 0.89
CA LYS A 105 10.87 -17.80 -0.31
C LYS A 105 9.56 -17.15 0.07
N PRO A 106 9.23 -15.96 -0.50
CA PRO A 106 7.93 -15.33 -0.32
C PRO A 106 6.81 -16.30 -0.75
N LYS A 107 5.73 -16.37 0.06
CA LYS A 107 4.52 -17.14 -0.27
C LYS A 107 3.39 -16.15 -0.48
N GLY A 108 2.77 -16.17 -1.66
CA GLY A 108 1.59 -15.39 -1.97
C GLY A 108 0.35 -16.01 -1.32
N VAL A 109 -0.34 -15.22 -0.49
CA VAL A 109 -1.65 -15.58 0.06
C VAL A 109 -2.70 -14.83 -0.73
N GLN A 110 -3.54 -15.58 -1.45
CA GLN A 110 -4.67 -15.03 -2.19
C GLN A 110 -5.86 -14.84 -1.25
N HIS A 111 -6.43 -13.64 -1.24
CA HIS A 111 -7.65 -13.32 -0.52
C HIS A 111 -8.81 -13.17 -1.52
N SER A 112 -9.97 -13.74 -1.19
CA SER A 112 -11.18 -13.60 -1.99
C SER A 112 -11.91 -12.29 -1.69
N THR A 113 -12.68 -11.82 -2.66
CA THR A 113 -13.35 -10.51 -2.62
C THR A 113 -14.33 -10.42 -1.44
N ALA A 114 -15.34 -11.29 -1.37
CA ALA A 114 -16.34 -11.20 -0.32
C ALA A 114 -15.82 -11.63 1.06
N GLY A 115 -15.08 -12.74 1.13
CA GLY A 115 -14.59 -13.27 2.41
C GLY A 115 -13.73 -12.28 3.17
N TYR A 116 -12.79 -11.64 2.46
CA TYR A 116 -11.91 -10.65 3.06
C TYR A 116 -12.67 -9.37 3.48
N MET A 117 -13.54 -8.86 2.60
CA MET A 117 -14.33 -7.65 2.88
C MET A 117 -15.25 -7.83 4.08
N VAL A 118 -15.98 -8.95 4.14
CA VAL A 118 -16.87 -9.27 5.27
C VAL A 118 -16.08 -9.38 6.59
N PHE A 119 -14.95 -10.12 6.57
CA PHE A 119 -14.12 -10.28 7.75
C PHE A 119 -13.58 -8.94 8.27
N THR A 120 -13.01 -8.13 7.40
CA THR A 120 -12.41 -6.85 7.81
C THR A 120 -13.46 -5.83 8.25
N ALA A 121 -14.60 -5.76 7.57
CA ALA A 121 -15.70 -4.89 7.96
C ALA A 121 -16.27 -5.27 9.32
N LEU A 122 -16.56 -6.56 9.56
CA LEU A 122 -17.12 -7.04 10.83
C LEU A 122 -16.13 -6.88 11.99
N THR A 123 -14.87 -7.24 11.79
CA THR A 123 -13.88 -7.09 12.85
C THR A 123 -13.58 -5.63 13.18
N HIS A 124 -13.52 -4.75 12.19
CA HIS A 124 -13.40 -3.33 12.43
C HIS A 124 -14.62 -2.79 13.21
N ARG A 125 -15.84 -3.20 12.84
CA ARG A 125 -17.06 -2.74 13.49
C ARG A 125 -17.20 -3.24 14.93
N TYR A 126 -17.00 -4.54 15.16
CA TYR A 126 -17.35 -5.18 16.43
C TYR A 126 -16.16 -5.40 17.37
N VAL A 127 -14.98 -5.72 16.86
CA VAL A 127 -13.80 -5.97 17.71
C VAL A 127 -13.20 -4.65 18.18
N PHE A 128 -13.16 -3.65 17.29
CA PHE A 128 -12.68 -2.32 17.63
C PHE A 128 -13.79 -1.38 18.09
N ASP A 129 -15.04 -1.85 18.13
CA ASP A 129 -16.20 -1.09 18.62
C ASP A 129 -16.36 0.26 17.91
N TYR A 130 -16.17 0.27 16.57
CA TYR A 130 -16.27 1.48 15.77
C TYR A 130 -17.70 2.03 15.74
N HIS A 131 -17.83 3.33 15.98
CA HIS A 131 -19.09 4.09 15.89
C HIS A 131 -18.98 5.22 14.84
N ASN A 132 -20.13 5.56 14.26
CA ASN A 132 -20.18 6.65 13.29
C ASN A 132 -19.70 7.97 13.91
N GLY A 133 -18.75 8.63 13.26
CA GLY A 133 -18.13 9.85 13.75
C GLY A 133 -16.78 9.64 14.43
N ASP A 134 -16.39 8.39 14.69
CA ASP A 134 -15.06 8.10 15.17
C ASP A 134 -14.01 8.44 14.10
N VAL A 135 -12.87 8.92 14.58
CA VAL A 135 -11.66 9.10 13.78
C VAL A 135 -10.71 7.94 14.11
N TRP A 136 -10.61 7.02 13.18
CA TRP A 136 -9.82 5.81 13.29
C TRP A 136 -8.39 6.02 12.82
N TRP A 137 -7.41 5.54 13.57
CA TRP A 137 -6.03 5.51 13.14
C TRP A 137 -5.33 4.18 13.44
N CYS A 138 -4.97 3.45 12.39
CA CYS A 138 -4.08 2.29 12.46
C CYS A 138 -2.69 2.71 11.98
N THR A 139 -1.66 2.46 12.78
CA THR A 139 -0.26 2.83 12.46
C THR A 139 0.53 1.72 11.79
N ALA A 140 -0.10 0.63 11.42
CA ALA A 140 0.57 -0.45 10.68
C ALA A 140 1.11 0.06 9.34
N ASP A 141 2.18 -0.55 8.87
CA ASP A 141 2.65 -0.33 7.50
C ASP A 141 1.63 -0.89 6.51
N ILE A 142 1.30 -0.10 5.48
CA ILE A 142 0.31 -0.47 4.48
C ILE A 142 0.72 -1.71 3.67
N GLY A 143 1.99 -2.04 3.61
CA GLY A 143 2.51 -3.24 2.96
C GLY A 143 2.24 -4.56 3.71
N TRP A 144 1.75 -4.49 4.95
CA TRP A 144 1.38 -5.66 5.76
C TRP A 144 -0.12 -5.90 5.75
N VAL A 145 -0.54 -7.15 6.05
CA VAL A 145 -1.96 -7.51 6.09
C VAL A 145 -2.75 -6.64 7.08
N THR A 146 -2.16 -6.25 8.20
CA THR A 146 -2.80 -5.35 9.17
C THR A 146 -3.10 -3.99 8.55
N GLY A 147 -2.19 -3.44 7.75
CA GLY A 147 -2.42 -2.20 7.02
C GLY A 147 -3.53 -2.32 5.97
N HIS A 148 -3.51 -3.40 5.18
CA HIS A 148 -4.61 -3.69 4.24
C HIS A 148 -5.94 -3.77 4.98
N SER A 149 -6.01 -4.56 6.05
CA SER A 149 -7.25 -4.82 6.78
C SER A 149 -7.80 -3.59 7.50
N TYR A 150 -6.94 -2.83 8.18
CA TYR A 150 -7.36 -1.82 9.15
C TYR A 150 -6.87 -0.39 8.88
N ILE A 151 -6.27 -0.14 7.71
CA ILE A 151 -6.13 1.22 7.16
C ILE A 151 -7.11 1.40 5.99
N VAL A 152 -7.24 0.38 5.13
CA VAL A 152 -8.00 0.47 3.88
C VAL A 152 -9.35 -0.23 4.00
N TYR A 153 -9.36 -1.56 3.94
CA TYR A 153 -10.60 -2.30 3.67
C TYR A 153 -11.66 -2.20 4.79
N GLY A 154 -11.30 -2.54 6.02
CA GLY A 154 -12.25 -2.53 7.14
C GLY A 154 -12.84 -1.16 7.45
N PRO A 155 -12.01 -0.13 7.67
CA PRO A 155 -12.50 1.22 7.94
C PRO A 155 -13.33 1.80 6.79
N LEU A 156 -12.87 1.70 5.54
CA LEU A 156 -13.59 2.27 4.40
C LEU A 156 -14.89 1.54 4.10
N ALA A 157 -14.95 0.21 4.29
CA ALA A 157 -16.19 -0.55 4.17
C ALA A 157 -17.26 -0.15 5.21
N ASN A 158 -16.83 0.40 6.36
CA ASN A 158 -17.72 0.94 7.38
C ASN A 158 -17.97 2.46 7.26
N GLY A 159 -17.47 3.11 6.20
CA GLY A 159 -17.58 4.56 6.01
C GLY A 159 -16.82 5.38 7.04
N ALA A 160 -15.77 4.81 7.64
CA ALA A 160 -15.00 5.46 8.69
C ALA A 160 -14.09 6.57 8.15
N THR A 161 -13.88 7.61 8.95
CA THR A 161 -12.76 8.52 8.77
C THR A 161 -11.49 7.84 9.25
N THR A 162 -10.62 7.46 8.32
CA THR A 162 -9.34 6.79 8.63
C THR A 162 -8.16 7.71 8.37
N VAL A 163 -7.18 7.72 9.29
CA VAL A 163 -5.96 8.50 9.17
C VAL A 163 -4.91 7.71 8.41
N MET A 164 -4.40 8.30 7.33
CA MET A 164 -3.22 7.80 6.63
C MET A 164 -1.99 8.60 7.05
N PHE A 165 -0.96 7.91 7.50
CA PHE A 165 0.24 8.52 8.05
C PHE A 165 1.49 8.04 7.30
N GLU A 166 2.24 9.00 6.75
CA GLU A 166 3.57 8.75 6.23
C GLU A 166 4.61 9.27 7.21
N GLY A 167 5.38 8.38 7.80
CA GLY A 167 6.41 8.75 8.76
C GLY A 167 6.89 7.58 9.60
N VAL A 168 7.70 7.89 10.58
CA VAL A 168 8.17 6.95 11.60
C VAL A 168 7.75 7.44 12.99
N PRO A 169 7.52 6.52 13.96
CA PRO A 169 6.94 6.88 15.27
C PRO A 169 7.71 7.94 16.04
N THR A 170 9.04 7.93 15.88
CA THR A 170 9.97 8.73 16.66
C THR A 170 10.59 9.90 15.90
N TYR A 171 10.02 10.31 14.77
CA TYR A 171 10.51 11.47 14.03
C TYR A 171 9.42 12.55 13.90
N PRO A 172 9.73 13.80 14.24
CA PRO A 172 11.02 14.35 14.70
C PRO A 172 11.40 13.95 16.14
N ASP A 173 10.45 13.51 16.94
CA ASP A 173 10.63 13.08 18.33
C ASP A 173 9.58 12.04 18.74
N ALA A 174 9.67 11.51 19.95
CA ALA A 174 8.78 10.47 20.48
C ALA A 174 7.33 10.95 20.74
N GLY A 175 7.08 12.25 20.70
CA GLY A 175 5.73 12.83 20.79
C GLY A 175 4.93 12.80 19.50
N ARG A 176 5.56 12.37 18.39
CA ARG A 176 4.97 12.43 17.03
C ARG A 176 3.57 11.84 16.91
N PHE A 177 3.34 10.68 17.48
CA PHE A 177 2.02 10.02 17.41
C PHE A 177 0.97 10.79 18.22
N TRP A 178 1.35 11.28 19.37
CA TRP A 178 0.44 12.03 20.24
C TRP A 178 0.06 13.39 19.64
N ASP A 179 1.00 14.04 18.94
CA ASP A 179 0.69 15.24 18.14
C ASP A 179 -0.36 14.97 17.06
N VAL A 180 -0.24 13.84 16.36
CA VAL A 180 -1.23 13.43 15.34
C VAL A 180 -2.57 13.12 15.98
N VAL A 181 -2.59 12.38 17.09
CA VAL A 181 -3.82 12.05 17.84
C VAL A 181 -4.55 13.33 18.26
N ASP A 182 -3.83 14.28 18.86
CA ASP A 182 -4.45 15.51 19.32
C ASP A 182 -4.91 16.41 18.16
N ARG A 183 -4.06 16.60 17.16
CA ARG A 183 -4.36 17.47 16.01
C ARG A 183 -5.52 16.97 15.17
N LEU A 184 -5.60 15.66 14.92
CA LEU A 184 -6.65 15.06 14.10
C LEU A 184 -7.85 14.56 14.93
N LYS A 185 -7.80 14.73 16.25
CA LYS A 185 -8.87 14.28 17.17
C LYS A 185 -9.18 12.81 17.00
N VAL A 186 -8.12 11.98 16.94
CA VAL A 186 -8.25 10.53 16.83
C VAL A 186 -8.98 9.98 18.06
N THR A 187 -10.06 9.26 17.84
CA THR A 187 -10.87 8.65 18.90
C THR A 187 -10.52 7.18 19.12
N GLN A 188 -10.04 6.50 18.07
CA GLN A 188 -9.62 5.10 18.13
C GLN A 188 -8.21 4.94 17.55
N PHE A 189 -7.31 4.38 18.34
CA PHE A 189 -5.89 4.25 18.01
C PHE A 189 -5.44 2.79 18.09
N TYR A 190 -5.05 2.23 16.94
CA TYR A 190 -4.55 0.87 16.82
C TYR A 190 -3.09 0.86 16.37
N THR A 191 -2.22 0.31 17.21
CA THR A 191 -0.78 0.31 16.96
C THR A 191 -0.12 -1.01 17.41
N ALA A 192 1.14 -1.22 17.02
CA ALA A 192 1.91 -2.36 17.47
C ALA A 192 2.48 -2.13 18.88
N PRO A 193 2.65 -3.19 19.69
CA PRO A 193 3.26 -3.08 21.03
C PRO A 193 4.69 -2.53 21.03
N THR A 194 5.34 -2.56 19.88
CA THR A 194 6.74 -2.11 19.68
C THR A 194 6.85 -0.75 19.00
N ALA A 195 5.75 -0.07 18.80
CA ALA A 195 5.73 1.26 18.17
C ALA A 195 6.00 2.38 19.17
#